data_673c3c048d2ad51c98bc5c64c7e77be0
#
_entry.id   673c3c048d2ad51c98bc5c64c7e77be0
#
_cell.length_a   1.000
_cell.length_b   1.000
_cell.length_c   1.000
_cell.angle_alpha   90.00
_cell.angle_beta   90.00
_cell.angle_gamma   90.00
#
_symmetry.space_group_name_H-M   'P 1'
#
loop_
_entity.id
_entity.type
_entity.pdbx_description
1 polymer ?
#
loop_
_entity_poly.entity_id
_entity_poly.type
_entity_poly.pdbx_seq_one_letter_code
_entity_poly.pdbx_strand_id
1 'polypeptide(L)'
;MSVPPRDVIVIEACVLSLASNVKQPYYLQKAKDWLQNFGTLTLSAIHPSEDIRIDNNLHDDLNKQTSNTPVYFNQVAYLDFAQPIDYWQWLQLTKKFEQQQDRLLYQKPAVTLDVDIIAVKCLHQIDNIDQSLDEKGNRFVLFAKSENQWLGIRRRFPLACYDQVGIVDLSKNIDLSFIRNF
;
A
#
# COMPACT_ATOMS: atom_id res chain seq x y z
N MET A 1 -22.21 25.37 -2.93
CA MET A 1 -22.37 24.28 -1.96
C MET A 1 -21.01 24.11 -1.28
N SER A 2 -20.91 24.39 0.03
CA SER A 2 -19.69 24.17 0.78
C SER A 2 -19.49 22.67 0.97
N VAL A 3 -18.32 22.16 0.56
CA VAL A 3 -17.92 20.77 0.86
C VAL A 3 -17.86 20.66 2.39
N PRO A 4 -18.51 19.66 3.01
CA PRO A 4 -18.40 19.48 4.46
C PRO A 4 -16.94 19.31 4.86
N PRO A 5 -16.52 19.81 6.03
CA PRO A 5 -15.16 19.64 6.51
C PRO A 5 -14.83 18.12 6.54
N ARG A 6 -13.69 17.76 5.97
CA ARG A 6 -13.20 16.37 6.03
C ARG A 6 -12.83 16.07 7.48
N ASP A 7 -13.27 14.92 7.95
CA ASP A 7 -12.78 14.42 9.23
C ASP A 7 -11.27 14.25 9.16
N VAL A 8 -10.55 14.90 10.05
CA VAL A 8 -9.09 14.81 10.12
C VAL A 8 -8.74 13.44 10.75
N ILE A 9 -8.09 12.59 9.99
CA ILE A 9 -7.62 11.28 10.46
C ILE A 9 -6.11 11.39 10.71
N VAL A 10 -5.72 11.60 11.95
CA VAL A 10 -4.31 11.67 12.34
C VAL A 10 -3.77 10.26 12.56
N ILE A 11 -2.71 9.91 11.84
CA ILE A 11 -2.07 8.58 11.91
C ILE A 11 -0.67 8.69 12.49
N GLU A 12 -0.29 7.69 13.29
CA GLU A 12 1.05 7.55 13.89
C GLU A 12 1.89 6.45 13.27
N ALA A 13 1.25 5.48 12.60
CA ALA A 13 1.97 4.44 11.87
C ALA A 13 1.17 3.96 10.64
N CYS A 14 1.85 3.33 9.70
CA CYS A 14 1.18 2.68 8.58
C CYS A 14 1.92 1.42 8.10
N VAL A 15 1.14 0.53 7.48
CA VAL A 15 1.63 -0.62 6.72
C VAL A 15 1.42 -0.36 5.24
N LEU A 16 2.48 -0.49 4.44
CA LEU A 16 2.50 -0.19 3.02
C LEU A 16 2.88 -1.43 2.21
N SER A 17 2.30 -1.56 1.03
CA SER A 17 2.77 -2.46 -0.03
C SER A 17 3.57 -1.65 -1.05
N LEU A 18 4.79 -2.06 -1.32
CA LEU A 18 5.69 -1.47 -2.31
C LEU A 18 5.85 -2.46 -3.45
N ALA A 19 5.65 -2.03 -4.69
CA ALA A 19 5.81 -2.89 -5.86
C ALA A 19 6.52 -2.18 -7.01
N SER A 20 7.34 -2.94 -7.75
CA SER A 20 7.99 -2.48 -8.98
C SER A 20 8.24 -3.64 -9.94
N ASN A 21 8.08 -3.43 -11.26
CA ASN A 21 8.50 -4.38 -12.28
C ASN A 21 9.51 -3.80 -13.29
N VAL A 22 9.98 -2.57 -13.03
CA VAL A 22 10.99 -1.88 -13.85
C VAL A 22 12.16 -1.49 -12.97
N LYS A 23 13.39 -1.94 -13.29
CA LYS A 23 14.60 -1.64 -12.50
C LYS A 23 14.35 -1.78 -10.99
N GLN A 24 13.72 -2.88 -10.61
CA GLN A 24 13.06 -3.09 -9.31
C GLN A 24 13.94 -2.72 -8.10
N PRO A 25 15.21 -3.16 -8.00
CA PRO A 25 16.03 -2.82 -6.84
C PRO A 25 16.22 -1.31 -6.67
N TYR A 26 16.33 -0.58 -7.78
CA TYR A 26 16.53 0.87 -7.76
C TYR A 26 15.30 1.62 -7.23
N TYR A 27 14.10 1.31 -7.73
CA TYR A 27 12.90 2.02 -7.30
C TYR A 27 12.45 1.63 -5.88
N LEU A 28 12.63 0.37 -5.48
CA LEU A 28 12.37 -0.04 -4.09
C LEU A 28 13.37 0.62 -3.13
N GLN A 29 14.64 0.78 -3.51
CA GLN A 29 15.61 1.52 -2.71
C GLN A 29 15.22 3.00 -2.58
N LYS A 30 14.76 3.64 -3.67
CA LYS A 30 14.24 5.02 -3.61
C LYS A 30 13.04 5.15 -2.68
N ALA A 31 12.13 4.17 -2.69
CA ALA A 31 11.00 4.15 -1.76
C ALA A 31 11.47 4.06 -0.31
N LYS A 32 12.42 3.17 -0.02
CA LYS A 32 13.05 3.06 1.31
C LYS A 32 13.65 4.39 1.76
N ASP A 33 14.51 5.00 0.93
CA ASP A 33 15.21 6.24 1.28
C ASP A 33 14.22 7.40 1.52
N TRP A 34 13.14 7.45 0.73
CA TRP A 34 12.08 8.45 0.90
C TRP A 34 11.28 8.21 2.19
N LEU A 35 10.86 6.97 2.47
CA LEU A 35 10.08 6.63 3.65
C LEU A 35 10.85 6.90 4.95
N GLN A 36 12.15 6.67 4.98
CA GLN A 36 13.01 6.93 6.15
C GLN A 36 13.03 8.41 6.59
N ASN A 37 12.65 9.36 5.71
CA ASN A 37 12.54 10.77 6.11
C ASN A 37 11.33 11.05 7.02
N PHE A 38 10.38 10.12 7.12
CA PHE A 38 9.14 10.33 7.89
C PHE A 38 9.16 9.63 9.25
N GLY A 39 10.07 8.69 9.49
CA GLY A 39 10.12 7.96 10.75
C GLY A 39 10.94 6.69 10.73
N THR A 40 10.65 5.81 11.66
CA THR A 40 11.32 4.51 11.77
C THR A 40 10.69 3.53 10.79
N LEU A 41 11.50 3.00 9.87
CA LEU A 41 11.07 2.10 8.81
C LEU A 41 11.57 0.68 9.05
N THR A 42 10.65 -0.28 9.02
CA THR A 42 10.98 -1.71 8.99
C THR A 42 10.43 -2.33 7.70
N LEU A 43 11.25 -3.13 7.03
CA LEU A 43 10.93 -3.72 5.73
C LEU A 43 10.93 -5.25 5.81
N SER A 44 10.02 -5.89 5.09
CA SER A 44 10.10 -7.31 4.78
C SER A 44 11.25 -7.60 3.80
N ALA A 45 11.57 -8.87 3.59
CA ALA A 45 12.31 -9.29 2.41
C ALA A 45 11.55 -8.89 1.13
N ILE A 46 12.27 -8.77 0.02
CA ILE A 46 11.69 -8.56 -1.31
C ILE A 46 11.22 -9.91 -1.84
N HIS A 47 9.97 -9.98 -2.30
CA HIS A 47 9.36 -11.19 -2.86
C HIS A 47 8.96 -10.97 -4.32
N PRO A 48 9.40 -11.84 -5.25
CA PRO A 48 8.90 -11.79 -6.62
C PRO A 48 7.47 -12.30 -6.71
N SER A 49 6.67 -11.73 -7.61
CA SER A 49 5.35 -12.23 -7.99
C SER A 49 5.11 -12.01 -9.48
N GLU A 50 4.35 -12.88 -10.11
CA GLU A 50 3.85 -12.68 -11.46
C GLU A 50 2.68 -11.70 -11.45
N ASP A 51 2.40 -11.06 -12.60
CA ASP A 51 1.25 -10.15 -12.72
C ASP A 51 -0.06 -10.95 -12.77
N ILE A 52 -0.78 -10.99 -11.65
CA ILE A 52 -2.03 -11.74 -11.48
C ILE A 52 -3.12 -11.31 -12.48
N ARG A 53 -3.02 -10.09 -13.07
CA ARG A 53 -4.03 -9.57 -14.01
C ARG A 53 -4.02 -10.27 -15.36
N ILE A 54 -3.00 -11.05 -15.67
CA ILE A 54 -2.86 -11.77 -16.94
C ILE A 54 -3.60 -13.11 -16.92
N ASP A 55 -3.79 -13.73 -15.77
CA ASP A 55 -4.39 -15.07 -15.65
C ASP A 55 -5.90 -15.13 -15.94
N ASN A 56 -6.62 -14.00 -15.88
CA ASN A 56 -8.07 -13.99 -16.08
C ASN A 56 -8.50 -14.06 -17.56
N ASN A 57 -7.56 -14.06 -18.52
CA ASN A 57 -7.84 -14.16 -19.96
C ASN A 57 -7.37 -15.50 -20.60
N LEU A 58 -6.97 -16.49 -19.79
CA LEU A 58 -6.39 -17.76 -20.26
C LEU A 58 -7.45 -18.84 -20.60
N HIS A 59 -8.62 -18.49 -21.11
CA HIS A 59 -9.55 -19.52 -21.60
C HIS A 59 -9.43 -19.82 -23.10
N ASP A 60 -8.57 -19.17 -23.88
CA ASP A 60 -8.64 -19.34 -25.34
C ASP A 60 -7.31 -19.39 -26.10
N ASP A 61 -6.20 -19.89 -25.58
CA ASP A 61 -5.10 -20.25 -26.49
C ASP A 61 -4.06 -21.20 -25.87
N LEU A 62 -4.26 -22.50 -26.10
CA LEU A 62 -3.31 -23.58 -25.75
C LEU A 62 -1.97 -23.54 -26.54
N ASN A 63 -1.68 -22.47 -27.28
CA ASN A 63 -0.51 -22.38 -28.18
C ASN A 63 0.38 -21.15 -28.01
N LYS A 64 0.27 -20.37 -26.93
CA LYS A 64 1.25 -19.29 -26.66
C LYS A 64 2.35 -19.77 -25.73
N GLN A 65 3.42 -20.28 -26.35
CA GLN A 65 4.73 -20.45 -25.73
C GLN A 65 5.23 -19.13 -25.13
N THR A 66 5.71 -19.22 -23.88
CA THR A 66 6.51 -18.21 -23.16
C THR A 66 5.95 -16.79 -23.17
N SER A 67 4.92 -16.57 -22.38
CA SER A 67 4.56 -15.20 -22.04
C SER A 67 5.69 -14.59 -21.20
N ASN A 68 6.32 -13.52 -21.68
CA ASN A 68 7.16 -12.64 -20.89
C ASN A 68 6.27 -11.89 -19.86
N THR A 69 5.69 -12.64 -18.94
CA THR A 69 4.86 -12.06 -17.87
C THR A 69 5.76 -11.18 -17.02
N PRO A 70 5.45 -9.89 -16.85
CA PRO A 70 6.27 -9.02 -16.04
C PRO A 70 6.33 -9.55 -14.61
N VAL A 71 7.54 -9.73 -14.09
CA VAL A 71 7.75 -10.11 -12.70
C VAL A 71 7.79 -8.85 -11.85
N TYR A 72 6.87 -8.75 -10.90
CA TYR A 72 6.88 -7.72 -9.88
C TYR A 72 7.77 -8.14 -8.72
N PHE A 73 8.48 -7.18 -8.18
CA PHE A 73 9.16 -7.30 -6.89
C PHE A 73 8.35 -6.52 -5.87
N ASN A 74 7.89 -7.23 -4.85
CA ASN A 74 7.02 -6.69 -3.83
C ASN A 74 7.73 -6.70 -2.48
N GLN A 75 7.45 -5.68 -1.67
CA GLN A 75 7.99 -5.54 -0.33
C GLN A 75 6.93 -4.89 0.56
N VAL A 76 6.73 -5.41 1.75
CA VAL A 76 5.88 -4.76 2.74
C VAL A 76 6.73 -3.91 3.67
N ALA A 77 6.25 -2.70 3.95
CA ALA A 77 6.90 -1.75 4.82
C ALA A 77 5.99 -1.42 6.00
N TYR A 78 6.56 -1.36 7.21
CA TYR A 78 5.97 -0.76 8.38
C TYR A 78 6.70 0.55 8.66
N LEU A 79 5.97 1.64 8.71
CA LEU A 79 6.49 2.96 9.03
C LEU A 79 5.84 3.49 10.30
N ASP A 80 6.66 3.74 11.31
CA ASP A 80 6.28 4.43 12.54
C ASP A 80 6.69 5.90 12.39
N PHE A 81 5.73 6.80 12.31
CA PHE A 81 5.99 8.20 12.00
C PHE A 81 6.68 8.92 13.17
N ALA A 82 7.75 9.65 12.89
CA ALA A 82 8.43 10.50 13.88
C ALA A 82 7.52 11.62 14.40
N GLN A 83 6.56 12.06 13.60
CA GLN A 83 5.48 12.98 13.95
C GLN A 83 4.18 12.49 13.30
N PRO A 84 3.07 12.45 14.05
CA PRO A 84 1.78 12.09 13.48
C PRO A 84 1.44 12.97 12.27
N ILE A 85 0.80 12.37 11.27
CA ILE A 85 0.45 13.04 10.01
C ILE A 85 -1.03 12.83 9.69
N ASP A 86 -1.66 13.77 8.99
CA ASP A 86 -2.99 13.59 8.45
C ASP A 86 -2.99 12.51 7.35
N TYR A 87 -3.93 11.56 7.40
CA TYR A 87 -4.02 10.44 6.45
C TYR A 87 -4.15 10.90 5.00
N TRP A 88 -4.93 11.97 4.76
CA TRP A 88 -5.14 12.49 3.41
C TRP A 88 -3.89 13.15 2.85
N GLN A 89 -3.18 13.89 3.71
CA GLN A 89 -1.89 14.46 3.36
C GLN A 89 -0.89 13.34 3.05
N TRP A 90 -0.86 12.26 3.85
CA TRP A 90 0.00 11.11 3.61
C TRP A 90 -0.31 10.44 2.27
N LEU A 91 -1.59 10.19 1.97
CA LEU A 91 -2.03 9.61 0.70
C LEU A 91 -1.60 10.47 -0.50
N GLN A 92 -1.72 11.80 -0.41
CA GLN A 92 -1.26 12.70 -1.47
C GLN A 92 0.26 12.66 -1.65
N LEU A 93 1.02 12.62 -0.55
CA LEU A 93 2.48 12.53 -0.59
C LEU A 93 2.95 11.23 -1.25
N THR A 94 2.35 10.08 -0.91
CA THR A 94 2.70 8.81 -1.55
C THR A 94 2.41 8.83 -3.05
N LYS A 95 1.24 9.32 -3.47
CA LYS A 95 0.88 9.40 -4.90
C LYS A 95 1.73 10.41 -5.68
N LYS A 96 2.11 11.52 -5.07
CA LYS A 96 3.04 12.48 -5.66
C LYS A 96 4.43 11.85 -5.83
N PHE A 97 4.90 11.13 -4.82
CA PHE A 97 6.18 10.44 -4.88
C PHE A 97 6.21 9.38 -5.99
N GLU A 98 5.17 8.54 -6.12
CA GLU A 98 5.05 7.59 -7.24
C GLU A 98 5.15 8.28 -8.62
N GLN A 99 4.45 9.40 -8.80
CA GLN A 99 4.47 10.15 -10.05
C GLN A 99 5.86 10.68 -10.40
N GLN A 100 6.67 11.03 -9.39
CA GLN A 100 8.05 11.51 -9.54
C GLN A 100 9.03 10.39 -9.89
N GLN A 101 8.62 9.11 -9.78
CA GLN A 101 9.46 7.95 -10.08
C GLN A 101 9.34 7.49 -11.55
N ASP A 102 9.46 8.42 -12.49
CA ASP A 102 9.48 8.15 -13.93
C ASP A 102 8.23 7.41 -14.46
N ARG A 103 7.12 7.40 -13.72
CA ARG A 103 5.91 6.63 -14.06
C ARG A 103 5.34 6.99 -15.44
N LEU A 104 5.55 8.23 -15.90
CA LEU A 104 5.09 8.70 -17.20
C LEU A 104 5.98 8.28 -18.37
N LEU A 105 7.23 7.85 -18.11
CA LEU A 105 8.18 7.42 -19.13
C LEU A 105 7.92 5.99 -19.63
N TYR A 106 7.12 5.23 -18.89
CA TYR A 106 6.87 3.83 -19.17
C TYR A 106 5.38 3.60 -19.45
N GLN A 107 5.11 2.82 -20.50
CA GLN A 107 3.74 2.41 -20.85
C GLN A 107 3.35 1.15 -20.05
N LYS A 108 2.06 0.99 -19.75
CA LYS A 108 1.56 -0.24 -19.15
C LYS A 108 1.97 -1.46 -19.99
N PRO A 109 2.35 -2.61 -19.39
CA PRO A 109 2.19 -2.95 -17.98
C PRO A 109 3.37 -2.54 -17.07
N ALA A 110 4.30 -1.69 -17.54
CA ALA A 110 5.45 -1.27 -16.76
C ALA A 110 5.03 -0.38 -15.58
N VAL A 111 5.50 -0.74 -14.39
CA VAL A 111 5.31 0.00 -13.13
C VAL A 111 6.67 0.26 -12.50
N THR A 112 7.09 1.51 -12.48
CA THR A 112 8.36 1.92 -11.86
C THR A 112 8.29 1.77 -10.35
N LEU A 113 7.26 2.35 -9.73
CA LEU A 113 6.98 2.21 -8.31
C LEU A 113 5.47 2.34 -8.08
N ASP A 114 4.95 1.47 -7.23
CA ASP A 114 3.60 1.55 -6.64
C ASP A 114 3.73 1.54 -5.12
N VAL A 115 3.03 2.45 -4.43
CA VAL A 115 3.03 2.57 -2.98
C VAL A 115 1.58 2.58 -2.50
N ASP A 116 1.12 1.45 -2.04
CA ASP A 116 -0.25 1.28 -1.58
C ASP A 116 -0.33 1.16 -0.06
N ILE A 117 -1.24 1.91 0.55
CA ILE A 117 -1.50 1.81 1.99
C ILE A 117 -2.39 0.59 2.24
N ILE A 118 -1.92 -0.33 3.09
CA ILE A 118 -2.67 -1.52 3.53
C ILE A 118 -3.50 -1.17 4.76
N ALA A 119 -2.86 -0.59 5.78
CA ALA A 119 -3.48 -0.23 7.04
C ALA A 119 -2.78 0.98 7.66
N VAL A 120 -3.49 1.70 8.50
CA VAL A 120 -2.96 2.84 9.25
C VAL A 120 -3.31 2.71 10.74
N LYS A 121 -2.43 3.19 11.62
CA LYS A 121 -2.69 3.32 13.05
C LYS A 121 -3.06 4.75 13.35
N CYS A 122 -4.24 4.96 13.89
CA CYS A 122 -4.73 6.29 14.26
C CYS A 122 -4.21 6.70 15.63
N LEU A 123 -3.86 7.97 15.79
CA LEU A 123 -3.42 8.54 17.07
C LEU A 123 -4.54 8.50 18.12
N HIS A 124 -5.79 8.64 17.68
CA HIS A 124 -6.96 8.59 18.55
C HIS A 124 -7.95 7.55 18.06
N GLN A 125 -8.73 7.01 19.00
CA GLN A 125 -9.84 6.12 18.63
C GLN A 125 -10.86 6.92 17.81
N ILE A 126 -11.29 6.34 16.71
CA ILE A 126 -12.28 6.97 15.82
C ILE A 126 -13.56 6.14 15.93
N ASP A 127 -14.57 6.70 16.62
CA ASP A 127 -15.77 5.98 17.00
C ASP A 127 -16.77 5.75 15.86
N ASN A 128 -16.65 6.49 14.74
CA ASN A 128 -17.61 6.44 13.63
C ASN A 128 -16.94 6.62 12.27
N ILE A 129 -16.16 5.64 11.81
CA ILE A 129 -15.70 5.65 10.42
C ILE A 129 -16.61 4.77 9.56
N ASP A 130 -17.80 5.23 9.28
CA ASP A 130 -18.61 4.53 8.28
C ASP A 130 -18.33 4.99 6.85
N GLN A 131 -17.88 6.22 6.62
CA GLN A 131 -17.70 6.73 5.25
C GLN A 131 -16.79 7.98 5.21
N SER A 132 -15.57 7.86 4.75
CA SER A 132 -14.80 9.01 4.28
C SER A 132 -14.84 9.08 2.75
N LEU A 133 -14.85 10.30 2.21
CA LEU A 133 -14.82 10.56 0.77
C LEU A 133 -13.38 10.83 0.32
N ASP A 134 -12.96 10.25 -0.80
CA ASP A 134 -11.71 10.63 -1.45
C ASP A 134 -11.84 12.02 -2.11
N GLU A 135 -10.75 12.53 -2.69
CA GLU A 135 -10.72 13.83 -3.37
C GLU A 135 -11.72 13.93 -4.54
N LYS A 136 -12.21 12.80 -5.03
CA LYS A 136 -13.20 12.70 -6.12
C LYS A 136 -14.61 12.46 -5.60
N GLY A 137 -14.82 12.46 -4.27
CA GLY A 137 -16.11 12.16 -3.66
C GLY A 137 -16.46 10.68 -3.61
N ASN A 138 -15.52 9.78 -3.91
CA ASN A 138 -15.75 8.34 -3.76
C ASN A 138 -15.65 7.95 -2.29
N ARG A 139 -16.60 7.13 -1.84
CA ARG A 139 -16.59 6.57 -0.50
C ARG A 139 -15.57 5.46 -0.41
N PHE A 140 -14.63 5.56 0.54
CA PHE A 140 -13.92 4.38 0.98
C PHE A 140 -14.18 4.13 2.45
N VAL A 141 -14.31 2.87 2.73
CA VAL A 141 -14.54 2.38 4.07
C VAL A 141 -13.20 1.95 4.62
N LEU A 142 -12.81 2.57 5.72
CA LEU A 142 -11.73 2.08 6.54
C LEU A 142 -12.32 1.05 7.52
N PHE A 143 -11.67 -0.09 7.70
CA PHE A 143 -12.10 -1.07 8.68
C PHE A 143 -11.57 -0.66 10.04
N ALA A 144 -12.45 -0.22 10.93
CA ALA A 144 -12.07 0.04 12.30
C ALA A 144 -11.79 -1.26 13.06
N LYS A 145 -10.66 -1.32 13.76
CA LYS A 145 -10.42 -2.28 14.80
C LYS A 145 -10.31 -1.54 16.12
N SER A 146 -11.36 -1.66 16.93
CA SER A 146 -11.58 -0.82 18.10
C SER A 146 -10.53 -0.94 19.22
N GLU A 147 -9.82 -2.06 19.28
CA GLU A 147 -8.93 -2.32 20.44
C GLU A 147 -7.53 -1.73 20.30
N ASN A 148 -7.03 -1.49 19.07
CA ASN A 148 -5.65 -1.09 18.80
C ASN A 148 -5.54 0.10 17.82
N GLN A 149 -6.60 0.85 17.58
CA GLN A 149 -6.62 2.04 16.72
C GLN A 149 -6.19 1.80 15.25
N TRP A 150 -6.12 0.55 14.80
CA TRP A 150 -5.78 0.22 13.43
C TRP A 150 -7.00 0.24 12.50
N LEU A 151 -6.80 0.80 11.30
CA LEU A 151 -7.80 0.85 10.24
C LEU A 151 -7.23 0.21 8.98
N GLY A 152 -7.88 -0.83 8.47
CA GLY A 152 -7.55 -1.45 7.20
C GLY A 152 -8.16 -0.70 6.02
N ILE A 153 -7.45 -0.60 4.92
CA ILE A 153 -7.97 -0.02 3.68
C ILE A 153 -8.78 -1.07 2.92
N ARG A 154 -10.10 -0.97 2.93
CA ARG A 154 -11.02 -2.00 2.43
C ARG A 154 -10.67 -2.55 1.05
N ARG A 155 -10.28 -1.70 0.11
CA ARG A 155 -9.92 -2.11 -1.26
C ARG A 155 -8.70 -3.05 -1.33
N ARG A 156 -7.93 -3.16 -0.24
CA ARG A 156 -6.74 -4.02 -0.16
C ARG A 156 -7.07 -5.40 0.40
N PHE A 157 -8.28 -5.60 0.89
CA PHE A 157 -8.69 -6.88 1.47
C PHE A 157 -9.71 -7.61 0.58
N PRO A 158 -9.58 -8.94 0.40
CA PRO A 158 -8.52 -9.77 0.98
C PRO A 158 -7.14 -9.43 0.43
N LEU A 159 -6.11 -9.56 1.26
CA LEU A 159 -4.74 -9.26 0.88
C LEU A 159 -4.26 -10.17 -0.26
N ALA A 160 -3.51 -9.60 -1.20
CA ALA A 160 -2.80 -10.36 -2.22
C ALA A 160 -1.75 -11.28 -1.59
N CYS A 161 -1.46 -12.42 -2.22
CA CYS A 161 -0.52 -13.42 -1.68
C CYS A 161 0.86 -12.80 -1.36
N TYR A 162 1.36 -11.92 -2.21
CA TYR A 162 2.65 -11.26 -1.99
C TYR A 162 2.63 -10.30 -0.77
N ASP A 163 1.52 -9.61 -0.51
CA ASP A 163 1.35 -8.79 0.69
C ASP A 163 1.31 -9.68 1.95
N GLN A 164 0.60 -10.82 1.87
CA GLN A 164 0.53 -11.78 2.98
C GLN A 164 1.93 -12.30 3.37
N VAL A 165 2.75 -12.67 2.38
CA VAL A 165 4.12 -13.14 2.61
C VAL A 165 4.97 -12.05 3.28
N GLY A 166 4.90 -10.82 2.80
CA GLY A 166 5.62 -9.69 3.39
C GLY A 166 5.17 -9.39 4.82
N ILE A 167 3.86 -9.47 5.11
CA ILE A 167 3.31 -9.27 6.46
C ILE A 167 3.78 -10.38 7.41
N VAL A 168 3.79 -11.64 6.96
CA VAL A 168 4.31 -12.75 7.77
C VAL A 168 5.79 -12.55 8.09
N ASP A 169 6.58 -12.05 7.15
CA ASP A 169 7.99 -11.74 7.38
C ASP A 169 8.17 -10.62 8.39
N LEU A 170 7.46 -9.51 8.25
CA LEU A 170 7.47 -8.39 9.21
C LEU A 170 7.00 -8.80 10.61
N SER A 171 6.02 -9.71 10.71
CA SER A 171 5.46 -10.17 11.98
C SER A 171 6.46 -10.89 12.88
N LYS A 172 7.64 -11.24 12.36
CA LYS A 172 8.75 -11.76 13.17
C LYS A 172 9.34 -10.70 14.11
N ASN A 173 9.19 -9.42 13.76
CA ASN A 173 9.81 -8.30 14.48
C ASN A 173 8.79 -7.28 15.01
N ILE A 174 7.57 -7.26 14.47
CA ILE A 174 6.54 -6.28 14.78
C ILE A 174 5.20 -7.01 14.94
N ASP A 175 4.42 -6.63 15.95
CA ASP A 175 3.06 -7.19 16.12
C ASP A 175 2.11 -6.63 15.03
N LEU A 176 1.84 -7.46 14.04
CA LEU A 176 0.88 -7.20 12.97
C LEU A 176 -0.34 -8.15 13.02
N SER A 177 -0.60 -8.75 14.18
CA SER A 177 -1.69 -9.73 14.39
C SER A 177 -3.07 -9.16 14.02
N PHE A 178 -3.26 -7.84 14.18
CA PHE A 178 -4.48 -7.13 13.82
C PHE A 178 -4.85 -7.25 12.34
N ILE A 179 -3.89 -7.37 11.42
CA ILE A 179 -4.14 -7.45 9.98
C ILE A 179 -4.94 -8.70 9.60
N ARG A 180 -4.81 -9.79 10.37
CA ARG A 180 -5.55 -11.04 10.13
C ARG A 180 -7.05 -10.93 10.38
N ASN A 181 -7.48 -9.86 11.00
CA ASN A 181 -8.87 -9.64 11.40
C ASN A 181 -9.59 -8.62 10.49
N PHE A 182 -8.96 -8.19 9.42
CA PHE A 182 -9.57 -7.41 8.35
C PHE A 182 -10.02 -8.33 7.16
#